data_5b4a803f788dd8aa5c097e4bffe0974d
#
_entry.id   5b4a803f788dd8aa5c097e4bffe0974d
#
_cell.length_a   1.000
_cell.length_b   1.000
_cell.length_c   1.000
_cell.angle_alpha   90.00
_cell.angle_beta   90.00
_cell.angle_gamma   90.00
#
_symmetry.space_group_name_H-M   'P 1'
#
loop_
_entity.id
_entity.type
_entity.pdbx_description
1 polymer ?
#
loop_
_entity_poly.entity_id
_entity_poly.type
_entity_poly.pdbx_seq_one_letter_code
_entity_poly.pdbx_strand_id
1 'polypeptide(L)'
;GAPSGSEQAQTANKNNQKRRRKNSGEKSSSQGNNNAEPTNDKGSAGNNSGRSRSNSRRRRRGGELSAEARDQRRGRERNGKPIGRYFMCVQVREGITQVAVLEGRNLIEHYVSRPADDVSQIHGNIYLGRVQNVLPGMEAAFVDIATPKNAVLYRGDVQYEAEDIESGGSDPRIEQILKNRQTILCQVTKNPIGAKGARLTQEVSLPGRFVVLIPNSTTYGISKRLPDDVRRRLRNILDKVKPEGHGLIVRTAAEHATEAELTADMRLLLEQWNRIEALAKEAKKPTLLHREPELAVRVIREEFNADYRGVVIDDRRLFEEVREYVAAFNPELADRVEFYDAEAEGLALFERHHVHEQV
;
A
#
# COMPACT_ATOMS: atom_id res chain seq x y z
N GLY A 1 0.47 29.50 67.27
CA GLY A 1 1.78 29.12 67.66
C GLY A 1 2.56 28.72 66.44
N ALA A 2 3.32 29.63 65.88
CA ALA A 2 4.55 29.30 65.17
C ALA A 2 5.60 29.04 66.26
N PRO A 3 6.85 28.56 66.03
CA PRO A 3 7.71 28.93 64.90
C PRO A 3 8.71 27.84 64.40
N SER A 4 9.38 28.21 63.34
CA SER A 4 10.83 28.07 63.03
C SER A 4 11.37 26.64 62.80
N GLY A 5 12.25 26.39 61.91
CA GLY A 5 13.22 27.14 61.18
C GLY A 5 14.17 26.19 60.44
N SER A 6 14.86 26.79 59.55
CA SER A 6 16.27 26.66 59.11
C SER A 6 16.60 25.46 58.23
N GLU A 7 17.03 25.71 57.06
CA GLU A 7 18.31 26.23 56.50
C GLU A 7 19.28 25.18 56.01
N GLN A 8 19.72 25.41 54.78
CA GLN A 8 21.08 25.11 54.23
C GLN A 8 21.39 23.67 53.82
N ALA A 9 22.06 23.34 52.71
CA ALA A 9 23.04 24.03 51.87
C ALA A 9 23.14 23.25 50.55
N GLN A 10 23.25 23.90 49.43
CA GLN A 10 24.44 24.19 48.62
C GLN A 10 25.47 23.06 48.50
N THR A 11 25.65 22.64 47.24
CA THR A 11 26.92 22.65 46.46
C THR A 11 26.71 21.84 45.20
N ALA A 12 26.69 22.39 44.04
CA ALA A 12 27.76 22.73 43.11
C ALA A 12 28.72 21.56 42.78
N ASN A 13 28.65 21.05 41.57
CA ASN A 13 29.88 20.88 40.83
C ASN A 13 29.69 20.91 39.32
N LYS A 14 30.48 21.77 38.74
CA LYS A 14 30.72 22.07 37.34
C LYS A 14 31.68 21.04 36.74
N ASN A 15 31.67 21.04 35.41
CA ASN A 15 32.75 20.73 34.49
C ASN A 15 32.90 19.28 34.02
N ASN A 16 32.71 19.04 32.73
CA ASN A 16 33.89 18.91 31.90
C ASN A 16 33.62 19.13 30.41
N GLN A 17 34.43 20.03 29.93
CA GLN A 17 34.55 20.50 28.54
C GLN A 17 35.32 19.51 27.68
N LYS A 18 34.98 19.53 26.40
CA LYS A 18 35.87 19.50 25.22
C LYS A 18 36.99 18.46 25.17
N ARG A 19 36.95 17.63 24.15
CA ARG A 19 38.17 17.38 23.35
C ARG A 19 37.81 17.19 21.85
N ARG A 20 38.02 18.31 21.14
CA ARG A 20 38.40 18.31 19.71
C ARG A 20 39.82 17.72 19.62
N ARG A 21 40.03 16.85 18.64
CA ARG A 21 41.35 16.74 18.02
C ARG A 21 41.16 16.67 16.49
N LYS A 22 41.57 17.75 15.86
CA LYS A 22 42.07 17.83 14.49
C LYS A 22 43.36 17.02 14.41
N ASN A 23 43.54 16.33 13.32
CA ASN A 23 44.89 16.19 12.78
C ASN A 23 44.81 16.26 11.24
N SER A 24 45.53 17.23 10.77
CA SER A 24 45.84 17.57 9.40
C SER A 24 47.28 17.10 9.09
N GLY A 25 47.54 16.88 7.84
CA GLY A 25 48.91 16.75 7.30
C GLY A 25 49.13 15.38 6.69
N GLU A 26 49.72 15.18 5.57
CA GLU A 26 50.35 16.00 4.56
C GLU A 26 50.72 15.09 3.37
N LYS A 27 50.76 15.65 2.25
CA LYS A 27 51.28 15.25 0.95
C LYS A 27 52.53 14.36 0.97
N SER A 28 52.64 13.43 0.01
CA SER A 28 53.83 13.41 -0.85
C SER A 28 53.54 12.71 -2.16
N SER A 29 53.97 13.37 -3.19
CA SER A 29 54.09 13.08 -4.59
C SER A 29 55.21 12.07 -4.88
N SER A 30 55.07 11.21 -5.91
CA SER A 30 56.18 10.94 -6.81
C SER A 30 55.66 10.39 -8.13
N GLN A 31 56.09 11.08 -9.14
CA GLN A 31 56.07 10.79 -10.58
C GLN A 31 56.91 9.55 -10.91
N GLY A 32 56.55 8.90 -12.02
CA GLY A 32 57.39 7.91 -12.65
C GLY A 32 56.82 7.53 -14.02
N ASN A 33 57.30 8.24 -14.99
CA ASN A 33 57.15 8.16 -16.44
C ASN A 33 57.85 6.92 -16.99
N ASN A 34 57.35 6.29 -18.08
CA ASN A 34 58.05 6.04 -19.36
C ASN A 34 57.29 5.01 -20.20
N ASN A 35 56.80 5.49 -21.28
CA ASN A 35 57.08 5.25 -22.68
C ASN A 35 57.70 3.91 -23.09
N ALA A 36 57.05 3.19 -24.02
CA ALA A 36 57.57 2.87 -25.36
C ALA A 36 56.60 2.00 -26.19
N GLU A 37 56.08 2.53 -27.23
CA GLU A 37 55.81 1.86 -28.54
C GLU A 37 57.11 1.86 -29.36
N PRO A 38 57.14 1.28 -30.57
CA PRO A 38 56.43 0.24 -31.31
C PRO A 38 57.38 -0.77 -32.01
N THR A 39 56.86 -1.82 -32.65
CA THR A 39 57.40 -2.23 -33.99
C THR A 39 56.42 -3.18 -34.70
N ASN A 40 56.24 -2.79 -35.96
CA ASN A 40 55.72 -3.51 -37.10
C ASN A 40 56.51 -4.79 -37.39
N ASP A 41 55.91 -5.86 -37.94
CA ASP A 41 56.31 -6.32 -39.24
C ASP A 41 55.25 -7.19 -39.97
N LYS A 42 55.41 -7.13 -41.29
CA LYS A 42 54.59 -7.53 -42.41
C LYS A 42 54.63 -9.01 -42.75
N GLY A 43 53.67 -9.45 -43.56
CA GLY A 43 53.81 -10.49 -44.57
C GLY A 43 52.56 -11.38 -44.63
N SER A 44 51.78 -11.34 -45.52
CA SER A 44 51.72 -11.47 -46.99
C SER A 44 50.76 -12.60 -47.40
N ALA A 45 49.78 -12.24 -48.14
CA ALA A 45 49.15 -12.82 -49.33
C ALA A 45 48.56 -14.24 -49.35
N GLY A 46 47.33 -14.28 -49.90
CA GLY A 46 46.77 -15.47 -50.50
C GLY A 46 45.26 -15.48 -50.68
N ASN A 47 44.77 -14.76 -51.62
CA ASN A 47 43.77 -14.96 -52.69
C ASN A 47 42.85 -16.21 -52.61
N ASN A 48 41.56 -16.16 -52.63
CA ASN A 48 40.70 -16.26 -53.83
C ASN A 48 39.20 -16.48 -53.50
N SER A 49 38.40 -15.67 -54.06
CA SER A 49 37.10 -15.87 -54.71
C SER A 49 36.07 -16.84 -54.13
N GLY A 50 34.85 -16.31 -53.92
CA GLY A 50 33.64 -17.11 -53.83
C GLY A 50 32.40 -16.27 -53.43
N ARG A 51 31.77 -15.59 -54.39
CA ARG A 51 30.47 -14.98 -54.23
C ARG A 51 29.43 -16.08 -53.97
N SER A 52 28.73 -16.02 -52.85
CA SER A 52 27.36 -16.57 -52.75
C SER A 52 26.57 -15.70 -51.79
N ARG A 53 25.61 -14.99 -52.37
CA ARG A 53 24.55 -14.32 -51.65
C ARG A 53 23.58 -15.39 -51.14
N SER A 54 23.57 -15.70 -49.84
CA SER A 54 22.48 -16.38 -49.19
C SER A 54 21.84 -15.47 -48.17
N ASN A 55 20.64 -15.10 -48.52
CA ASN A 55 19.69 -14.36 -47.72
C ASN A 55 19.20 -15.26 -46.55
N SER A 56 19.92 -15.32 -45.45
CA SER A 56 19.49 -16.03 -44.26
C SER A 56 18.69 -15.08 -43.38
N ARG A 57 17.37 -15.19 -43.53
CA ARG A 57 16.38 -14.73 -42.51
C ARG A 57 16.86 -15.24 -41.15
N ARG A 58 17.37 -14.36 -40.32
CA ARG A 58 17.58 -14.59 -38.89
C ARG A 58 16.20 -14.84 -38.27
N ARG A 59 15.77 -16.09 -38.24
CA ARG A 59 14.78 -16.56 -37.26
C ARG A 59 15.40 -16.27 -35.89
N ARG A 60 14.77 -15.35 -35.13
CA ARG A 60 14.99 -15.24 -33.70
C ARG A 60 14.66 -16.60 -33.10
N ARG A 61 15.66 -17.42 -32.83
CA ARG A 61 15.56 -18.57 -31.95
C ARG A 61 15.24 -17.97 -30.56
N GLY A 62 13.99 -18.13 -30.13
CA GLY A 62 13.67 -18.03 -28.72
C GLY A 62 14.58 -19.02 -28.00
N GLY A 63 15.34 -18.53 -27.03
CA GLY A 63 16.28 -19.36 -26.28
C GLY A 63 15.56 -20.58 -25.75
N GLU A 64 16.03 -21.77 -26.13
CA GLU A 64 15.54 -23.03 -25.54
C GLU A 64 15.88 -22.98 -24.06
N LEU A 65 14.84 -23.05 -23.23
CA LEU A 65 14.98 -23.18 -21.79
C LEU A 65 15.75 -24.46 -21.46
N SER A 66 16.65 -24.42 -20.49
CA SER A 66 17.35 -25.60 -20.00
C SER A 66 16.35 -26.68 -19.55
N ALA A 67 16.75 -27.94 -19.60
CA ALA A 67 15.90 -29.07 -19.14
C ALA A 67 15.41 -28.86 -17.70
N GLU A 68 16.25 -28.31 -16.83
CA GLU A 68 15.90 -27.97 -15.44
C GLU A 68 14.86 -26.85 -15.35
N ALA A 69 14.97 -25.80 -16.20
CA ALA A 69 13.97 -24.74 -16.26
C ALA A 69 12.62 -25.24 -16.84
N ARG A 70 12.66 -26.24 -17.75
CA ARG A 70 11.45 -26.91 -18.25
C ARG A 70 10.80 -27.80 -17.18
N ASP A 71 11.57 -28.50 -16.37
CA ASP A 71 11.06 -29.36 -15.29
C ASP A 71 10.48 -28.52 -14.13
N GLN A 72 11.09 -27.39 -13.79
CA GLN A 72 10.56 -26.43 -12.82
C GLN A 72 9.26 -25.74 -13.30
N ARG A 73 9.03 -25.67 -14.62
CA ARG A 73 7.81 -25.12 -15.23
C ARG A 73 6.75 -26.15 -15.55
N ARG A 74 7.04 -27.44 -15.39
CA ARG A 74 6.09 -28.53 -15.67
C ARG A 74 4.85 -28.37 -14.78
N GLY A 75 3.68 -28.18 -15.42
CA GLY A 75 2.42 -27.86 -14.74
C GLY A 75 2.17 -26.39 -14.41
N ARG A 76 3.10 -25.48 -14.80
CA ARG A 76 2.99 -24.04 -14.58
C ARG A 76 2.78 -23.23 -15.87
N GLU A 77 2.49 -23.90 -16.98
CA GLU A 77 2.17 -23.26 -18.26
C GLU A 77 0.83 -23.78 -18.79
N ARG A 78 -0.01 -22.85 -19.21
CA ARG A 78 -1.25 -23.12 -19.95
C ARG A 78 -1.20 -22.29 -21.22
N ASN A 79 -1.32 -22.97 -22.39
CA ASN A 79 -1.23 -22.32 -23.70
C ASN A 79 0.06 -21.53 -23.95
N GLY A 80 1.21 -22.01 -23.43
CA GLY A 80 2.51 -21.36 -23.60
C GLY A 80 2.73 -20.09 -22.73
N LYS A 81 1.79 -19.77 -21.84
CA LYS A 81 1.92 -18.69 -20.86
C LYS A 81 2.20 -19.30 -19.47
N PRO A 82 3.08 -18.71 -18.66
CA PRO A 82 3.32 -19.21 -17.30
C PRO A 82 2.05 -19.06 -16.48
N ILE A 83 1.70 -20.14 -15.74
CA ILE A 83 0.62 -20.12 -14.75
C ILE A 83 1.23 -19.67 -13.43
N GLY A 84 0.53 -18.82 -12.71
CA GLY A 84 0.95 -18.38 -11.38
C GLY A 84 1.10 -19.54 -10.40
N ARG A 85 1.94 -19.32 -9.39
CA ARG A 85 2.29 -20.29 -8.35
C ARG A 85 1.18 -20.45 -7.32
N TYR A 86 0.50 -19.33 -7.00
CA TYR A 86 -0.48 -19.25 -5.94
C TYR A 86 -1.91 -19.44 -6.43
N PHE A 87 -2.78 -19.83 -5.51
CA PHE A 87 -4.20 -19.98 -5.76
C PHE A 87 -4.99 -19.52 -4.54
N MET A 88 -6.07 -18.81 -4.75
CA MET A 88 -6.90 -18.32 -3.68
C MET A 88 -8.28 -18.95 -3.72
N CYS A 89 -8.76 -19.41 -2.57
CA CYS A 89 -10.13 -19.88 -2.38
C CYS A 89 -10.84 -18.95 -1.42
N VAL A 90 -12.00 -18.43 -1.82
CA VAL A 90 -12.86 -17.58 -0.98
C VAL A 90 -14.17 -18.33 -0.75
N GLN A 91 -14.40 -18.73 0.49
CA GLN A 91 -15.60 -19.45 0.91
C GLN A 91 -16.45 -18.59 1.83
N VAL A 92 -17.74 -18.50 1.54
CA VAL A 92 -18.74 -17.80 2.37
C VAL A 92 -19.73 -18.83 2.91
N ARG A 93 -19.86 -18.92 4.23
CA ARG A 93 -20.80 -19.79 4.93
C ARG A 93 -21.41 -19.07 6.11
N GLU A 94 -22.75 -19.03 6.18
CA GLU A 94 -23.48 -18.41 7.29
C GLU A 94 -23.03 -16.96 7.59
N GLY A 95 -22.61 -16.22 6.55
CA GLY A 95 -22.08 -14.87 6.67
C GLY A 95 -20.60 -14.80 7.11
N ILE A 96 -19.95 -15.92 7.39
CA ILE A 96 -18.53 -15.99 7.65
C ILE A 96 -17.80 -16.06 6.30
N THR A 97 -16.92 -15.10 6.05
CA THR A 97 -16.06 -15.10 4.87
C THR A 97 -14.68 -15.61 5.24
N GLN A 98 -14.22 -16.64 4.53
CA GLN A 98 -12.91 -17.21 4.72
C GLN A 98 -12.11 -17.12 3.42
N VAL A 99 -10.85 -16.74 3.52
CA VAL A 99 -9.93 -16.67 2.39
C VAL A 99 -8.73 -17.56 2.69
N ALA A 100 -8.47 -18.52 1.81
CA ALA A 100 -7.32 -19.40 1.87
C ALA A 100 -6.39 -19.16 0.69
N VAL A 101 -5.12 -18.92 0.96
CA VAL A 101 -4.06 -18.80 -0.04
C VAL A 101 -3.27 -20.10 -0.07
N LEU A 102 -3.17 -20.70 -1.25
CA LEU A 102 -2.53 -21.98 -1.47
C LEU A 102 -1.30 -21.84 -2.36
N GLU A 103 -0.24 -22.55 -2.03
CA GLU A 103 0.88 -22.83 -2.92
C GLU A 103 0.85 -24.34 -3.30
N GLY A 104 0.44 -24.61 -4.52
CA GLY A 104 0.14 -25.97 -4.95
C GLY A 104 -1.07 -26.54 -4.20
N ARG A 105 -0.84 -27.44 -3.24
CA ARG A 105 -1.85 -27.99 -2.34
C ARG A 105 -1.69 -27.53 -0.88
N ASN A 106 -0.62 -26.81 -0.58
CA ASN A 106 -0.31 -26.41 0.79
C ASN A 106 -0.98 -25.07 1.10
N LEU A 107 -1.69 -25.00 2.21
CA LEU A 107 -2.22 -23.76 2.76
C LEU A 107 -1.05 -22.93 3.31
N ILE A 108 -0.92 -21.69 2.86
CA ILE A 108 0.12 -20.77 3.32
C ILE A 108 -0.44 -19.64 4.16
N GLU A 109 -1.67 -19.19 3.85
CA GLU A 109 -2.35 -18.15 4.62
C GLU A 109 -3.84 -18.42 4.71
N HIS A 110 -4.44 -18.10 5.86
CA HIS A 110 -5.85 -18.24 6.11
C HIS A 110 -6.39 -17.01 6.85
N TYR A 111 -7.41 -16.41 6.29
CA TYR A 111 -8.08 -15.23 6.84
C TYR A 111 -9.54 -15.55 7.10
N VAL A 112 -10.08 -15.02 8.19
CA VAL A 112 -11.49 -15.21 8.57
C VAL A 112 -12.11 -13.87 8.95
N SER A 113 -13.28 -13.56 8.41
CA SER A 113 -14.14 -12.46 8.84
C SER A 113 -15.50 -13.01 9.28
N ARG A 114 -15.99 -12.54 10.43
CA ARG A 114 -17.28 -12.91 10.98
C ARG A 114 -18.21 -11.70 11.06
N PRO A 115 -19.54 -11.85 10.94
CA PRO A 115 -20.47 -10.73 11.03
C PRO A 115 -20.35 -9.92 12.33
N ALA A 116 -20.00 -10.58 13.44
CA ALA A 116 -19.74 -9.92 14.71
C ALA A 116 -18.51 -8.99 14.69
N ASP A 117 -17.54 -9.31 13.84
CA ASP A 117 -16.32 -8.51 13.69
C ASP A 117 -16.59 -7.23 12.90
N ASP A 118 -17.54 -7.25 11.95
CA ASP A 118 -17.87 -6.11 11.08
C ASP A 118 -18.38 -4.88 11.86
N VAL A 119 -19.01 -5.09 13.02
CA VAL A 119 -19.49 -4.01 13.90
C VAL A 119 -18.34 -3.32 14.62
N SER A 120 -17.28 -4.04 14.92
CA SER A 120 -16.10 -3.56 15.65
C SER A 120 -14.92 -3.22 14.73
N GLN A 121 -14.84 -3.84 13.57
CA GLN A 121 -13.77 -3.63 12.56
C GLN A 121 -14.16 -2.51 11.59
N ILE A 122 -14.08 -1.28 12.08
CA ILE A 122 -14.39 -0.06 11.32
C ILE A 122 -13.13 0.66 10.84
N HIS A 123 -11.96 0.05 10.99
CA HIS A 123 -10.69 0.60 10.49
C HIS A 123 -10.79 0.89 8.99
N GLY A 124 -10.34 2.07 8.58
CA GLY A 124 -10.41 2.53 7.18
C GLY A 124 -11.74 3.24 6.83
N ASN A 125 -12.82 3.04 7.59
CA ASN A 125 -14.09 3.71 7.36
C ASN A 125 -13.93 5.23 7.51
N ILE A 126 -14.64 5.97 6.64
CA ILE A 126 -14.64 7.44 6.63
C ILE A 126 -16.01 7.94 7.05
N TYR A 127 -16.02 8.88 7.96
CA TYR A 127 -17.24 9.45 8.54
C TYR A 127 -17.26 10.97 8.43
N LEU A 128 -18.45 11.53 8.33
CA LEU A 128 -18.70 12.88 8.80
C LEU A 128 -18.92 12.78 10.31
N GLY A 129 -17.99 13.32 11.10
CA GLY A 129 -18.07 13.31 12.57
C GLY A 129 -18.46 14.68 13.12
N ARG A 130 -18.94 14.72 14.34
CA ARG A 130 -19.21 15.95 15.10
C ARG A 130 -18.41 15.97 16.38
N VAL A 131 -17.59 16.99 16.56
CA VAL A 131 -16.85 17.21 17.80
C VAL A 131 -17.80 17.38 18.97
N GLN A 132 -17.71 16.50 19.95
CA GLN A 132 -18.53 16.54 21.18
C GLN A 132 -17.85 17.37 22.25
N ASN A 133 -16.59 17.05 22.56
CA ASN A 133 -15.78 17.74 23.54
C ASN A 133 -14.35 17.87 23.06
N VAL A 134 -13.77 19.05 23.28
CA VAL A 134 -12.34 19.28 23.15
C VAL A 134 -11.71 19.23 24.53
N LEU A 135 -10.64 18.48 24.68
CA LEU A 135 -9.93 18.19 25.92
C LEU A 135 -8.50 18.73 25.87
N PRO A 136 -8.26 20.00 26.22
CA PRO A 136 -6.95 20.64 26.10
C PRO A 136 -5.85 19.91 26.87
N GLY A 137 -6.16 19.38 28.05
CA GLY A 137 -5.19 18.66 28.89
C GLY A 137 -4.70 17.33 28.31
N MET A 138 -5.41 16.78 27.33
CA MET A 138 -5.06 15.53 26.62
C MET A 138 -4.62 15.79 25.17
N GLU A 139 -4.68 17.02 24.71
CA GLU A 139 -4.49 17.38 23.29
C GLU A 139 -5.31 16.46 22.36
N ALA A 140 -6.60 16.27 22.71
CA ALA A 140 -7.52 15.35 22.03
C ALA A 140 -8.96 15.92 22.00
N ALA A 141 -9.76 15.40 21.10
CA ALA A 141 -11.21 15.66 21.04
C ALA A 141 -11.97 14.35 20.96
N PHE A 142 -13.13 14.30 21.64
CA PHE A 142 -14.13 13.27 21.42
C PHE A 142 -15.03 13.65 20.26
N VAL A 143 -15.23 12.71 19.33
CA VAL A 143 -16.00 12.90 18.11
C VAL A 143 -17.09 11.84 18.00
N ASP A 144 -18.30 12.29 17.82
CA ASP A 144 -19.43 11.43 17.46
C ASP A 144 -19.34 11.09 15.97
N ILE A 145 -19.25 9.81 15.66
CA ILE A 145 -19.22 9.26 14.31
C ILE A 145 -20.43 8.36 14.02
N ALA A 146 -21.51 8.55 14.73
CA ALA A 146 -22.73 7.70 14.67
C ALA A 146 -22.48 6.23 15.06
N THR A 147 -21.52 5.98 15.95
CA THR A 147 -21.26 4.69 16.58
C THR A 147 -21.64 4.75 18.07
N PRO A 148 -21.85 3.59 18.74
CA PRO A 148 -22.26 3.59 20.16
C PRO A 148 -21.30 4.32 21.09
N LYS A 149 -20.04 4.46 20.72
CA LYS A 149 -19.00 5.15 21.51
C LYS A 149 -18.41 6.27 20.70
N ASN A 150 -18.18 7.43 21.33
CA ASN A 150 -17.43 8.50 20.73
C ASN A 150 -16.03 8.04 20.39
N ALA A 151 -15.56 8.43 19.22
CA ALA A 151 -14.19 8.22 18.79
C ALA A 151 -13.27 9.32 19.31
N VAL A 152 -11.96 9.12 19.23
CA VAL A 152 -10.93 10.05 19.71
C VAL A 152 -10.08 10.54 18.54
N LEU A 153 -9.95 11.86 18.43
CA LEU A 153 -9.05 12.53 17.49
C LEU A 153 -7.99 13.27 18.30
N TYR A 154 -6.73 12.93 18.10
CA TYR A 154 -5.60 13.62 18.72
C TYR A 154 -5.11 14.77 17.87
N ARG A 155 -4.52 15.80 18.51
CA ARG A 155 -4.02 17.01 17.83
C ARG A 155 -3.11 16.69 16.64
N GLY A 156 -2.20 15.74 16.77
CA GLY A 156 -1.29 15.34 15.69
C GLY A 156 -1.97 14.70 14.48
N ASP A 157 -3.25 14.32 14.59
CA ASP A 157 -4.06 13.72 13.53
C ASP A 157 -5.11 14.73 12.97
N VAL A 158 -5.07 16.00 13.41
CA VAL A 158 -5.94 17.09 12.95
C VAL A 158 -5.28 17.82 11.79
N GLN A 159 -6.04 18.06 10.73
CA GLN A 159 -5.63 18.97 9.64
C GLN A 159 -6.18 20.38 9.90
N TYR A 160 -5.35 21.39 9.72
CA TYR A 160 -5.70 22.79 9.85
C TYR A 160 -4.91 23.65 8.87
N GLU A 161 -5.53 24.71 8.39
CA GLU A 161 -4.84 25.75 7.62
C GLU A 161 -4.24 26.76 8.60
N ALA A 162 -3.01 27.19 8.33
CA ALA A 162 -2.33 28.17 9.22
C ALA A 162 -3.07 29.52 9.30
N GLU A 163 -3.89 29.82 8.28
CA GLU A 163 -4.70 31.02 8.19
C GLU A 163 -5.95 30.99 9.10
N ASP A 164 -6.41 29.79 9.46
CA ASP A 164 -7.58 29.60 10.33
C ASP A 164 -7.29 29.80 11.82
N ILE A 165 -6.02 30.10 12.19
CA ILE A 165 -5.57 30.19 13.57
C ILE A 165 -5.24 31.63 13.92
N GLU A 166 -6.00 32.19 14.84
CA GLU A 166 -5.84 33.60 15.30
C GLU A 166 -4.49 33.89 15.99
N SER A 167 -3.78 32.87 16.46
CA SER A 167 -2.49 32.99 17.11
C SER A 167 -1.39 32.42 16.23
N GLY A 168 -0.55 33.25 15.64
CA GLY A 168 0.56 32.90 14.74
C GLY A 168 1.70 32.08 15.36
N GLY A 169 1.37 31.03 16.12
CA GLY A 169 2.33 30.09 16.68
C GLY A 169 2.48 28.87 15.76
N SER A 170 3.72 28.39 15.64
CA SER A 170 4.06 27.23 14.80
C SER A 170 3.49 25.88 15.29
N ASP A 171 2.83 25.85 16.46
CA ASP A 171 2.30 24.64 17.08
C ASP A 171 1.04 24.95 17.90
N PRO A 172 -0.13 25.11 17.22
CA PRO A 172 -1.37 25.47 17.89
C PRO A 172 -1.90 24.32 18.75
N ARG A 173 -2.52 24.65 19.87
CA ARG A 173 -3.18 23.69 20.75
C ARG A 173 -4.51 23.24 20.15
N ILE A 174 -5.01 22.07 20.59
CA ILE A 174 -6.20 21.48 20.01
C ILE A 174 -7.45 22.38 20.12
N GLU A 175 -7.61 23.14 21.22
CA GLU A 175 -8.71 24.07 21.43
C GLU A 175 -8.68 25.30 20.52
N GLN A 176 -7.54 25.57 19.88
CA GLN A 176 -7.40 26.64 18.89
C GLN A 176 -7.80 26.14 17.49
N ILE A 177 -7.67 24.82 17.24
CA ILE A 177 -7.95 24.19 15.94
C ILE A 177 -9.38 23.68 15.85
N LEU A 178 -9.89 23.04 16.94
CA LEU A 178 -11.19 22.40 16.96
C LEU A 178 -12.14 23.09 17.94
N LYS A 179 -13.39 23.21 17.52
CA LYS A 179 -14.48 23.78 18.34
C LYS A 179 -15.53 22.70 18.60
N ASN A 180 -16.18 22.79 19.78
CA ASN A 180 -17.33 21.93 20.10
C ASN A 180 -18.43 22.12 19.05
N ARG A 181 -19.09 21.03 18.68
CA ARG A 181 -20.12 20.94 17.64
C ARG A 181 -19.64 21.15 16.21
N GLN A 182 -18.34 21.38 15.99
CA GLN A 182 -17.77 21.44 14.66
C GLN A 182 -17.95 20.10 13.95
N THR A 183 -18.35 20.14 12.69
CA THR A 183 -18.45 18.96 11.82
C THR A 183 -17.12 18.79 11.09
N ILE A 184 -16.58 17.57 11.10
CA ILE A 184 -15.30 17.25 10.51
C ILE A 184 -15.41 15.97 9.69
N LEU A 185 -14.67 15.90 8.58
CA LEU A 185 -14.44 14.66 7.85
C LEU A 185 -13.28 13.93 8.52
N CYS A 186 -13.45 12.65 8.82
CA CYS A 186 -12.43 11.87 9.52
C CYS A 186 -12.46 10.39 9.13
N GLN A 187 -11.31 9.74 9.26
CA GLN A 187 -11.12 8.32 8.98
C GLN A 187 -10.67 7.58 10.25
N VAL A 188 -11.15 6.35 10.40
CA VAL A 188 -10.76 5.48 11.51
C VAL A 188 -9.41 4.85 11.24
N THR A 189 -8.43 5.09 12.12
CA THR A 189 -7.08 4.51 12.06
C THR A 189 -6.88 3.33 13.01
N LYS A 190 -7.72 3.21 14.06
CA LYS A 190 -7.72 2.05 14.96
C LYS A 190 -9.14 1.74 15.41
N ASN A 191 -9.46 0.47 15.42
CA ASN A 191 -10.74 -0.03 15.90
C ASN A 191 -10.99 0.32 17.38
N PRO A 192 -12.24 0.43 17.80
CA PRO A 192 -12.57 0.53 19.22
C PRO A 192 -12.15 -0.75 19.95
N ILE A 193 -11.61 -0.61 21.17
CA ILE A 193 -11.16 -1.76 21.98
C ILE A 193 -11.73 -1.61 23.40
N GLY A 194 -12.51 -2.59 23.85
CA GLY A 194 -13.08 -2.58 25.19
C GLY A 194 -13.90 -1.30 25.44
N ALA A 195 -13.56 -0.53 26.45
CA ALA A 195 -14.22 0.74 26.79
C ALA A 195 -13.76 1.93 25.91
N LYS A 196 -12.66 1.79 25.17
CA LYS A 196 -12.08 2.88 24.35
C LYS A 196 -12.77 2.96 23.00
N GLY A 197 -13.14 4.18 22.58
CA GLY A 197 -13.61 4.48 21.23
C GLY A 197 -12.52 4.35 20.15
N ALA A 198 -12.93 4.36 18.91
CA ALA A 198 -12.03 4.32 17.76
C ALA A 198 -11.07 5.53 17.75
N ARG A 199 -9.89 5.36 17.18
CA ARG A 199 -8.98 6.49 16.89
C ARG A 199 -9.24 7.02 15.49
N LEU A 200 -9.23 8.33 15.35
CA LEU A 200 -9.47 9.04 14.11
C LEU A 200 -8.22 9.77 13.61
N THR A 201 -8.24 10.08 12.31
CA THR A 201 -7.40 11.08 11.66
C THR A 201 -8.23 11.91 10.69
N GLN A 202 -7.85 13.14 10.44
CA GLN A 202 -8.40 13.95 9.35
C GLN A 202 -7.63 13.78 8.04
N GLU A 203 -6.42 13.27 8.09
CA GLU A 203 -5.68 12.91 6.87
C GLU A 203 -6.23 11.61 6.30
N VAL A 204 -7.19 11.75 5.38
CA VAL A 204 -7.84 10.61 4.71
C VAL A 204 -6.85 9.93 3.77
N SER A 205 -6.83 8.62 3.80
CA SER A 205 -6.06 7.79 2.86
C SER A 205 -6.95 6.74 2.21
N LEU A 206 -6.92 6.67 0.89
CA LEU A 206 -7.67 5.70 0.09
C LEU A 206 -6.70 4.72 -0.56
N PRO A 207 -6.60 3.48 -0.05
CA PRO A 207 -5.69 2.50 -0.59
C PRO A 207 -6.26 1.84 -1.85
N GLY A 208 -5.57 2.05 -2.98
CA GLY A 208 -5.74 1.29 -4.21
C GLY A 208 -4.84 0.06 -4.27
N ARG A 209 -4.79 -0.55 -5.43
CA ARG A 209 -3.91 -1.69 -5.70
C ARG A 209 -2.44 -1.28 -5.71
N PHE A 210 -2.10 -0.26 -6.47
CA PHE A 210 -0.73 0.19 -6.73
C PHE A 210 -0.37 1.47 -6.01
N VAL A 211 -1.36 2.29 -5.71
CA VAL A 211 -1.17 3.60 -5.09
C VAL A 211 -2.10 3.79 -3.91
N VAL A 212 -1.74 4.70 -3.01
CA VAL A 212 -2.62 5.24 -1.96
C VAL A 212 -2.83 6.70 -2.28
N LEU A 213 -4.08 7.10 -2.46
CA LEU A 213 -4.47 8.50 -2.64
C LEU A 213 -4.64 9.15 -1.28
N ILE A 214 -4.02 10.31 -1.08
CA ILE A 214 -4.18 11.15 0.12
C ILE A 214 -4.81 12.47 -0.35
N PRO A 215 -6.13 12.61 -0.28
CA PRO A 215 -6.80 13.81 -0.74
C PRO A 215 -6.33 15.06 -0.01
N ASN A 216 -6.27 16.18 -0.74
CA ASN A 216 -5.93 17.49 -0.20
C ASN A 216 -4.59 17.50 0.57
N SER A 217 -3.60 16.74 0.08
CA SER A 217 -2.28 16.62 0.70
C SER A 217 -1.18 16.86 -0.34
N THR A 218 -0.04 17.33 0.13
CA THR A 218 1.18 17.46 -0.68
C THR A 218 2.09 16.23 -0.60
N THR A 219 1.69 15.22 0.16
CA THR A 219 2.47 14.00 0.37
C THR A 219 2.74 13.30 -0.95
N TYR A 220 4.01 13.03 -1.24
CA TYR A 220 4.42 12.26 -2.41
C TYR A 220 5.56 11.31 -2.06
N GLY A 221 5.32 10.02 -2.26
CA GLY A 221 6.31 9.01 -1.93
C GLY A 221 6.21 7.76 -2.81
N ILE A 222 7.34 7.09 -2.96
CA ILE A 222 7.42 5.77 -3.62
C ILE A 222 8.08 4.81 -2.64
N SER A 223 7.52 3.60 -2.50
CA SER A 223 8.03 2.59 -1.57
C SER A 223 9.55 2.41 -1.69
N LYS A 224 10.23 2.54 -0.55
CA LYS A 224 11.69 2.35 -0.46
C LYS A 224 12.13 0.90 -0.65
N ARG A 225 11.19 -0.06 -0.62
CA ARG A 225 11.44 -1.48 -0.88
C ARG A 225 11.66 -1.79 -2.36
N LEU A 226 11.22 -0.88 -3.25
CA LEU A 226 11.40 -1.01 -4.69
C LEU A 226 12.84 -0.69 -5.10
N PRO A 227 13.41 -1.39 -6.10
CA PRO A 227 14.70 -1.07 -6.69
C PRO A 227 14.76 0.36 -7.26
N ASP A 228 15.94 0.94 -7.33
CA ASP A 228 16.11 2.35 -7.72
C ASP A 228 15.72 2.64 -9.19
N ASP A 229 15.94 1.70 -10.08
CA ASP A 229 15.52 1.77 -11.49
C ASP A 229 14.00 1.74 -11.63
N VAL A 230 13.32 0.87 -10.86
CA VAL A 230 11.86 0.81 -10.79
C VAL A 230 11.30 2.10 -10.21
N ARG A 231 11.88 2.63 -9.12
CA ARG A 231 11.43 3.90 -8.53
C ARG A 231 11.57 5.07 -9.51
N ARG A 232 12.64 5.12 -10.31
CA ARG A 232 12.81 6.14 -11.36
C ARG A 232 11.78 5.99 -12.47
N ARG A 233 11.52 4.76 -12.93
CA ARG A 233 10.46 4.46 -13.91
C ARG A 233 9.10 4.94 -13.43
N LEU A 234 8.71 4.55 -12.21
CA LEU A 234 7.44 4.92 -11.62
C LEU A 234 7.31 6.43 -11.45
N ARG A 235 8.37 7.12 -11.01
CA ARG A 235 8.36 8.59 -10.91
C ARG A 235 8.09 9.25 -12.24
N ASN A 236 8.75 8.82 -13.30
CA ASN A 236 8.55 9.37 -14.64
C ASN A 236 7.12 9.17 -15.18
N ILE A 237 6.46 8.09 -14.79
CA ILE A 237 5.03 7.86 -15.11
C ILE A 237 4.16 8.80 -14.29
N LEU A 238 4.37 8.82 -12.98
CA LEU A 238 3.52 9.56 -12.04
C LEU A 238 3.61 11.08 -12.20
N ASP A 239 4.78 11.61 -12.57
CA ASP A 239 4.95 13.04 -12.87
C ASP A 239 4.02 13.52 -14.01
N LYS A 240 3.54 12.60 -14.86
CA LYS A 240 2.59 12.90 -15.95
C LYS A 240 1.13 12.72 -15.55
N VAL A 241 0.86 11.79 -14.64
CA VAL A 241 -0.51 11.32 -14.37
C VAL A 241 -0.98 11.59 -12.94
N LYS A 242 -0.12 12.13 -12.08
CA LYS A 242 -0.48 12.47 -10.70
C LYS A 242 -1.60 13.53 -10.71
N PRO A 243 -2.69 13.32 -9.94
CA PRO A 243 -3.75 14.32 -9.80
C PRO A 243 -3.24 15.57 -9.05
N GLU A 244 -3.62 16.74 -9.54
CA GLU A 244 -3.30 18.00 -8.87
C GLU A 244 -4.07 18.12 -7.53
N GLY A 245 -3.45 18.76 -6.55
CA GLY A 245 -4.06 19.01 -5.24
C GLY A 245 -4.16 17.79 -4.33
N HIS A 246 -3.69 16.61 -4.76
CA HIS A 246 -3.73 15.38 -3.96
C HIS A 246 -2.35 14.77 -3.75
N GLY A 247 -2.16 14.16 -2.58
CA GLY A 247 -1.00 13.36 -2.25
C GLY A 247 -1.10 11.96 -2.83
N LEU A 248 0.05 11.31 -3.04
CA LEU A 248 0.14 9.98 -3.60
C LEU A 248 1.30 9.20 -2.99
N ILE A 249 1.02 7.97 -2.55
CA ILE A 249 2.06 7.03 -2.11
C ILE A 249 2.00 5.79 -3.02
N VAL A 250 3.12 5.46 -3.66
CA VAL A 250 3.23 4.29 -4.52
C VAL A 250 3.64 3.09 -3.69
N ARG A 251 2.87 2.02 -3.82
CA ARG A 251 3.04 0.77 -3.09
C ARG A 251 4.09 -0.13 -3.75
N THR A 252 4.59 -1.10 -3.01
CA THR A 252 5.52 -2.13 -3.54
C THR A 252 4.87 -2.95 -4.65
N ALA A 253 3.56 -3.18 -4.59
CA ALA A 253 2.78 -3.88 -5.62
C ALA A 253 2.89 -3.24 -7.03
N ALA A 254 3.31 -1.99 -7.13
CA ALA A 254 3.49 -1.26 -8.39
C ALA A 254 4.79 -1.64 -9.15
N GLU A 255 5.59 -2.59 -8.63
CA GLU A 255 6.89 -2.96 -9.22
C GLU A 255 6.80 -3.21 -10.72
N HIS A 256 5.79 -3.94 -11.17
CA HIS A 256 5.59 -4.30 -12.58
C HIS A 256 4.39 -3.58 -13.22
N ALA A 257 3.76 -2.66 -12.50
CA ALA A 257 2.59 -1.94 -12.99
C ALA A 257 2.92 -1.09 -14.22
N THR A 258 2.01 -1.12 -15.18
CA THR A 258 2.04 -0.28 -16.38
C THR A 258 1.48 1.11 -16.10
N GLU A 259 1.74 2.06 -16.99
CA GLU A 259 1.13 3.40 -16.91
C GLU A 259 -0.40 3.34 -16.97
N ALA A 260 -0.97 2.44 -17.78
CA ALA A 260 -2.41 2.25 -17.89
C ALA A 260 -3.02 1.73 -16.57
N GLU A 261 -2.40 0.74 -15.93
CA GLU A 261 -2.85 0.19 -14.66
C GLU A 261 -2.76 1.23 -13.53
N LEU A 262 -1.67 1.99 -13.46
CA LEU A 262 -1.52 3.07 -12.48
C LEU A 262 -2.58 4.17 -12.67
N THR A 263 -2.84 4.55 -13.92
CA THR A 263 -3.86 5.55 -14.27
C THR A 263 -5.26 5.07 -13.92
N ALA A 264 -5.56 3.79 -14.19
CA ALA A 264 -6.85 3.19 -13.86
C ALA A 264 -7.07 3.14 -12.33
N ASP A 265 -6.06 2.74 -11.57
CA ASP A 265 -6.12 2.70 -10.10
C ASP A 265 -6.38 4.09 -9.52
N MET A 266 -5.63 5.10 -9.98
CA MET A 266 -5.82 6.49 -9.57
C MET A 266 -7.20 7.04 -9.92
N ARG A 267 -7.72 6.73 -11.12
CA ARG A 267 -9.07 7.15 -11.52
C ARG A 267 -10.14 6.60 -10.57
N LEU A 268 -10.07 5.32 -10.24
CA LEU A 268 -11.00 4.70 -9.30
C LEU A 268 -10.97 5.38 -7.93
N LEU A 269 -9.77 5.69 -7.43
CA LEU A 269 -9.60 6.36 -6.14
C LEU A 269 -10.13 7.81 -6.16
N LEU A 270 -9.93 8.54 -7.26
CA LEU A 270 -10.48 9.89 -7.43
C LEU A 270 -12.01 9.88 -7.53
N GLU A 271 -12.59 8.94 -8.25
CA GLU A 271 -14.04 8.75 -8.32
C GLU A 271 -14.63 8.41 -6.94
N GLN A 272 -13.92 7.58 -6.17
CA GLN A 272 -14.29 7.25 -4.79
C GLN A 272 -14.22 8.50 -3.90
N TRP A 273 -13.16 9.28 -3.98
CA TRP A 273 -13.01 10.52 -3.21
C TRP A 273 -14.11 11.53 -3.54
N ASN A 274 -14.37 11.75 -4.81
CA ASN A 274 -15.42 12.68 -5.25
C ASN A 274 -16.81 12.28 -4.70
N ARG A 275 -17.10 10.97 -4.63
CA ARG A 275 -18.34 10.49 -3.99
C ARG A 275 -18.38 10.78 -2.51
N ILE A 276 -17.26 10.56 -1.80
CA ILE A 276 -17.15 10.85 -0.37
C ILE A 276 -17.37 12.35 -0.10
N GLU A 277 -16.73 13.22 -0.89
CA GLU A 277 -16.92 14.67 -0.77
C GLU A 277 -18.36 15.12 -1.03
N ALA A 278 -19.00 14.56 -2.05
CA ALA A 278 -20.40 14.86 -2.34
C ALA A 278 -21.32 14.47 -1.16
N LEU A 279 -21.15 13.25 -0.64
CA LEU A 279 -21.90 12.80 0.53
C LEU A 279 -21.62 13.65 1.78
N ALA A 280 -20.38 14.07 1.99
CA ALA A 280 -20.00 14.93 3.10
C ALA A 280 -20.67 16.31 3.04
N LYS A 281 -20.84 16.87 1.83
CA LYS A 281 -21.52 18.15 1.60
C LYS A 281 -23.04 18.08 1.85
N GLU A 282 -23.66 16.93 1.57
CA GLU A 282 -25.09 16.70 1.75
C GLU A 282 -25.46 16.35 3.20
N ALA A 283 -24.56 15.70 3.91
CA ALA A 283 -24.80 15.18 5.25
C ALA A 283 -24.86 16.31 6.29
N LYS A 284 -25.95 16.32 7.11
CA LYS A 284 -26.20 17.33 8.17
C LYS A 284 -25.94 16.80 9.58
N LYS A 285 -25.65 15.51 9.71
CA LYS A 285 -25.44 14.82 11.00
C LYS A 285 -24.31 13.81 10.87
N PRO A 286 -23.72 13.35 11.98
CA PRO A 286 -22.73 12.27 11.95
C PRO A 286 -23.23 11.09 11.14
N THR A 287 -22.42 10.64 10.17
CA THR A 287 -22.83 9.59 9.24
C THR A 287 -21.62 8.89 8.61
N LEU A 288 -21.78 7.63 8.26
CA LEU A 288 -20.79 6.87 7.48
C LEU A 288 -20.82 7.36 6.03
N LEU A 289 -19.69 7.82 5.52
CA LEU A 289 -19.52 8.30 4.14
C LEU A 289 -18.91 7.21 3.23
N HIS A 290 -17.99 6.43 3.77
CA HIS A 290 -17.35 5.33 3.06
C HIS A 290 -17.06 4.18 4.03
N ARG A 291 -17.40 2.98 3.61
CA ARG A 291 -17.04 1.73 4.28
C ARG A 291 -15.84 1.10 3.56
N GLU A 292 -14.82 0.76 4.31
CA GLU A 292 -13.71 -0.04 3.79
C GLU A 292 -14.27 -1.39 3.28
N PRO A 293 -13.81 -1.89 2.14
CA PRO A 293 -14.27 -3.16 1.57
C PRO A 293 -14.16 -4.35 2.54
N GLU A 294 -14.99 -5.35 2.33
CA GLU A 294 -14.96 -6.61 3.09
C GLU A 294 -13.60 -7.32 2.97
N LEU A 295 -13.33 -8.23 3.91
CA LEU A 295 -12.04 -8.94 4.03
C LEU A 295 -11.56 -9.52 2.68
N ALA A 296 -12.41 -10.23 1.95
CA ALA A 296 -12.01 -10.88 0.71
C ALA A 296 -11.54 -9.89 -0.35
N VAL A 297 -12.25 -8.76 -0.53
CA VAL A 297 -11.85 -7.69 -1.47
C VAL A 297 -10.53 -7.07 -1.04
N ARG A 298 -10.32 -6.85 0.28
CA ARG A 298 -9.06 -6.33 0.81
C ARG A 298 -7.90 -7.27 0.54
N VAL A 299 -8.05 -8.56 0.85
CA VAL A 299 -7.00 -9.58 0.60
C VAL A 299 -6.68 -9.65 -0.89
N ILE A 300 -7.70 -9.65 -1.76
CA ILE A 300 -7.51 -9.65 -3.22
C ILE A 300 -6.79 -8.39 -3.69
N ARG A 301 -7.16 -7.21 -3.17
CA ARG A 301 -6.47 -5.95 -3.45
C ARG A 301 -5.00 -5.99 -3.06
N GLU A 302 -4.67 -6.62 -1.93
CA GLU A 302 -3.31 -6.68 -1.41
C GLU A 302 -2.45 -7.74 -2.13
N GLU A 303 -3.00 -8.94 -2.34
CA GLU A 303 -2.24 -10.14 -2.70
C GLU A 303 -2.39 -10.53 -4.18
N PHE A 304 -3.61 -10.42 -4.77
CA PHE A 304 -3.89 -11.00 -6.06
C PHE A 304 -3.12 -10.31 -7.20
N ASN A 305 -2.21 -11.03 -7.85
CA ASN A 305 -1.35 -10.55 -8.92
C ASN A 305 -1.09 -11.64 -9.98
N ALA A 306 -0.17 -11.37 -10.90
CA ALA A 306 0.16 -12.30 -11.98
C ALA A 306 0.74 -13.64 -11.50
N ASP A 307 1.26 -13.71 -10.25
CA ASP A 307 1.77 -14.94 -9.63
C ASP A 307 0.66 -15.86 -9.16
N TYR A 308 -0.59 -15.40 -9.16
CA TYR A 308 -1.75 -16.22 -8.88
C TYR A 308 -2.27 -16.86 -10.16
N ARG A 309 -2.49 -18.18 -10.13
CA ARG A 309 -3.15 -18.90 -11.22
C ARG A 309 -4.64 -18.61 -11.30
N GLY A 310 -5.27 -18.24 -10.16
CA GLY A 310 -6.66 -17.87 -10.09
C GLY A 310 -7.15 -17.60 -8.67
N VAL A 311 -8.34 -17.05 -8.61
CA VAL A 311 -9.16 -16.89 -7.41
C VAL A 311 -10.49 -17.56 -7.68
N VAL A 312 -10.96 -18.40 -6.78
CA VAL A 312 -12.26 -19.07 -6.86
C VAL A 312 -13.12 -18.65 -5.67
N ILE A 313 -14.36 -18.26 -5.95
CA ILE A 313 -15.28 -17.69 -4.97
C ILE A 313 -16.62 -18.43 -5.05
N ASP A 314 -17.16 -18.90 -3.93
CA ASP A 314 -18.43 -19.64 -3.87
C ASP A 314 -19.66 -18.80 -3.53
N ASP A 315 -19.51 -17.49 -3.36
CA ASP A 315 -20.61 -16.53 -3.25
C ASP A 315 -20.76 -15.71 -4.53
N ARG A 316 -21.95 -15.73 -5.13
CA ARG A 316 -22.22 -15.10 -6.43
C ARG A 316 -22.02 -13.59 -6.38
N ARG A 317 -22.54 -12.92 -5.33
CA ARG A 317 -22.45 -11.47 -5.19
C ARG A 317 -21.00 -11.03 -5.04
N LEU A 318 -20.27 -11.71 -4.16
CA LEU A 318 -18.86 -11.41 -3.92
C LEU A 318 -17.99 -11.69 -5.15
N PHE A 319 -18.29 -12.76 -5.91
CA PHE A 319 -17.62 -13.05 -7.17
C PHE A 319 -17.79 -11.90 -8.18
N GLU A 320 -19.02 -11.42 -8.38
CA GLU A 320 -19.31 -10.32 -9.30
C GLU A 320 -18.60 -9.03 -8.88
N GLU A 321 -18.64 -8.67 -7.59
CA GLU A 321 -17.96 -7.51 -7.02
C GLU A 321 -16.43 -7.59 -7.22
N VAL A 322 -15.82 -8.71 -6.89
CA VAL A 322 -14.37 -8.93 -7.04
C VAL A 322 -13.96 -8.89 -8.50
N ARG A 323 -14.71 -9.56 -9.38
CA ARG A 323 -14.40 -9.60 -10.81
C ARG A 323 -14.49 -8.21 -11.45
N GLU A 324 -15.50 -7.44 -11.11
CA GLU A 324 -15.66 -6.06 -11.57
C GLU A 324 -14.50 -5.17 -11.06
N TYR A 325 -14.17 -5.29 -9.77
CA TYR A 325 -13.05 -4.57 -9.18
C TYR A 325 -11.73 -4.87 -9.90
N VAL A 326 -11.41 -6.15 -10.11
CA VAL A 326 -10.15 -6.56 -10.77
C VAL A 326 -10.15 -6.12 -12.24
N ALA A 327 -11.28 -6.24 -12.96
CA ALA A 327 -11.40 -5.85 -14.34
C ALA A 327 -11.16 -4.35 -14.57
N ALA A 328 -11.46 -3.52 -13.58
CA ALA A 328 -11.29 -2.07 -13.67
C ALA A 328 -9.82 -1.63 -13.82
N PHE A 329 -8.86 -2.43 -13.33
CA PHE A 329 -7.43 -2.14 -13.49
C PHE A 329 -6.66 -3.17 -14.32
N ASN A 330 -7.11 -4.42 -14.36
CA ASN A 330 -6.45 -5.47 -15.16
C ASN A 330 -7.44 -6.53 -15.67
N PRO A 331 -7.96 -6.36 -16.90
CA PRO A 331 -8.92 -7.30 -17.49
C PRO A 331 -8.39 -8.74 -17.64
N GLU A 332 -7.10 -8.91 -17.98
CA GLU A 332 -6.49 -10.26 -18.09
C GLU A 332 -6.46 -11.00 -16.75
N LEU A 333 -6.30 -10.27 -15.67
CA LEU A 333 -6.31 -10.82 -14.33
C LEU A 333 -7.74 -11.16 -13.88
N ALA A 334 -8.74 -10.38 -14.32
CA ALA A 334 -10.13 -10.62 -14.04
C ALA A 334 -10.63 -11.95 -14.64
N ASP A 335 -10.05 -12.41 -15.75
CA ASP A 335 -10.36 -13.71 -16.36
C ASP A 335 -9.89 -14.91 -15.51
N ARG A 336 -9.08 -14.64 -14.47
CA ARG A 336 -8.65 -15.64 -13.49
C ARG A 336 -9.52 -15.66 -12.22
N VAL A 337 -10.54 -14.84 -12.14
CA VAL A 337 -11.55 -14.88 -11.08
C VAL A 337 -12.70 -15.75 -11.55
N GLU A 338 -12.94 -16.84 -10.85
CA GLU A 338 -13.92 -17.87 -11.21
C GLU A 338 -14.97 -18.04 -10.12
N PHE A 339 -16.20 -18.29 -10.54
CA PHE A 339 -17.29 -18.65 -9.62
C PHE A 339 -17.26 -20.18 -9.40
N TYR A 340 -17.42 -20.58 -8.14
CA TYR A 340 -17.58 -21.99 -7.76
C TYR A 340 -19.01 -22.24 -7.31
N ASP A 341 -19.70 -23.12 -8.02
CA ASP A 341 -21.03 -23.55 -7.66
C ASP A 341 -20.96 -24.80 -6.79
N ALA A 342 -21.02 -24.64 -5.48
CA ALA A 342 -20.92 -25.74 -4.52
C ALA A 342 -22.11 -26.72 -4.62
N GLU A 343 -23.30 -26.24 -5.06
CA GLU A 343 -24.47 -27.11 -5.25
C GLU A 343 -24.31 -27.99 -6.47
N ALA A 344 -23.86 -27.42 -7.59
CA ALA A 344 -23.61 -28.16 -8.82
C ALA A 344 -22.45 -29.15 -8.68
N GLU A 345 -21.40 -28.80 -7.95
CA GLU A 345 -20.23 -29.65 -7.70
C GLU A 345 -20.49 -30.73 -6.60
N GLY A 346 -21.53 -30.55 -5.77
CA GLY A 346 -21.86 -31.45 -4.67
C GLY A 346 -20.84 -31.49 -3.55
N LEU A 347 -19.92 -30.52 -3.49
CA LEU A 347 -18.81 -30.44 -2.53
C LEU A 347 -18.52 -28.99 -2.19
N ALA A 348 -18.24 -28.71 -0.92
CA ALA A 348 -17.85 -27.37 -0.51
C ALA A 348 -16.47 -26.97 -1.07
N LEU A 349 -16.25 -25.66 -1.33
CA LEU A 349 -15.01 -25.16 -1.95
C LEU A 349 -13.75 -25.57 -1.17
N PHE A 350 -13.77 -25.43 0.14
CA PHE A 350 -12.61 -25.77 0.98
C PHE A 350 -12.36 -27.29 1.07
N GLU A 351 -13.41 -28.11 0.99
CA GLU A 351 -13.29 -29.57 0.86
C GLU A 351 -12.67 -29.94 -0.48
N ARG A 352 -13.14 -29.34 -1.59
CA ARG A 352 -12.62 -29.56 -2.94
C ARG A 352 -11.12 -29.32 -3.04
N HIS A 353 -10.61 -28.34 -2.30
CA HIS A 353 -9.21 -27.95 -2.30
C HIS A 353 -8.41 -28.44 -1.10
N HIS A 354 -8.97 -29.31 -0.26
CA HIS A 354 -8.33 -29.86 0.95
C HIS A 354 -7.84 -28.77 1.92
N VAL A 355 -8.56 -27.66 1.99
CA VAL A 355 -8.21 -26.52 2.86
C VAL A 355 -8.60 -26.83 4.31
N HIS A 356 -9.80 -27.35 4.54
CA HIS A 356 -10.32 -27.58 5.89
C HIS A 356 -9.56 -28.62 6.71
N GLU A 357 -8.78 -29.49 6.06
CA GLU A 357 -7.87 -30.44 6.70
C GLU A 357 -6.59 -29.76 7.23
N GLN A 358 -6.33 -28.52 6.82
CA GLN A 358 -5.11 -27.76 7.11
C GLN A 358 -5.34 -26.52 7.99
N VAL A 359 -6.61 -26.16 8.29
CA VAL A 359 -7.01 -25.01 9.11
C VAL A 359 -7.10 -25.32 10.60
#